data_490ef4455071f2f43f37d00d0d7ba4a5
#
_entry.id   490ef4455071f2f43f37d00d0d7ba4a5
#
_cell.length_a   1.000
_cell.length_b   1.000
_cell.length_c   1.000
_cell.angle_alpha   90.00
_cell.angle_beta   90.00
_cell.angle_gamma   90.00
#
_symmetry.space_group_name_H-M   'P 1'
#
loop_
_entity.id
_entity.type
_entity.pdbx_description
1 polymer ?
#
loop_
_entity_poly.entity_id
_entity_poly.type
_entity_poly.pdbx_seq_one_letter_code
_entity_poly.pdbx_strand_id
1 'polypeptide(L)'
;MSAPCAMMEAMDTQSPTYSDDELTAALAEHLASLDRDDSYRVERVLKRSSVETTVLVYFEGTGGGSLGPFVRKRIDASAQIGGAYERLFAAQRAGRRFEHLPRIVDCRRVGDELNVVMEFIEGETLGALVDRLGATPDYARELYPVLCDAVGELHAGFAMAGETSAPVIHRDLKSSNIIVTGANYTPDDGLTFSSLVIIDLGIARVWRDGADADTVKFGTRPYAPPEQYGFGQTSVRSDVYALGALLFFCLTGVDPKPGLDMREQCEACGIPTPLTDAVCMSMTLDPAKRFASAEALGRATRAAYDLSRPVRPPAPAPVRTPASETALTPQGLQNPTGLPRPAASAACGLLSRVPESLGRIWNTLVCFSLLVFFAGSHFAVFHPTGANQSYPTWLLIIEYFFFVDGLMVLMHFALLDKRRLRRRFALLDSYRGKKLAKLWLKALGVLLLCMIVIVAVANATGVVDTSAT
;
A
#
# COMPACT_ATOMS: atom_id res chain seq x y z
N MET A 1 -32.76 59.57 -19.15
CA MET A 1 -32.72 58.20 -19.66
C MET A 1 -32.10 57.35 -18.56
N SER A 2 -32.97 56.63 -17.86
CA SER A 2 -32.71 55.92 -16.63
C SER A 2 -32.17 54.51 -16.92
N ALA A 3 -31.10 54.10 -16.26
CA ALA A 3 -30.68 52.71 -16.19
C ALA A 3 -31.34 52.02 -14.96
N PRO A 4 -31.82 50.80 -15.06
CA PRO A 4 -32.44 50.10 -13.93
C PRO A 4 -31.38 49.46 -13.03
N CYS A 5 -31.61 49.69 -11.74
CA CYS A 5 -30.94 49.07 -10.61
C CYS A 5 -31.25 47.55 -10.59
N ALA A 6 -30.24 46.67 -10.66
CA ALA A 6 -30.40 45.26 -10.48
C ALA A 6 -30.55 44.96 -8.98
N MET A 7 -31.69 44.35 -8.63
CA MET A 7 -31.98 43.77 -7.32
C MET A 7 -30.96 42.65 -7.01
N MET A 8 -30.20 42.88 -5.96
CA MET A 8 -29.45 41.83 -5.25
C MET A 8 -30.43 41.07 -4.35
N GLU A 9 -30.83 39.91 -4.76
CA GLU A 9 -31.56 38.97 -3.89
C GLU A 9 -30.65 38.58 -2.71
N ALA A 10 -31.08 38.99 -1.52
CA ALA A 10 -30.46 38.51 -0.28
C ALA A 10 -30.74 37.03 -0.13
N MET A 11 -29.69 36.19 -0.19
CA MET A 11 -29.73 34.81 0.29
C MET A 11 -30.02 34.86 1.81
N ASP A 12 -31.23 34.49 2.17
CA ASP A 12 -31.71 34.34 3.54
C ASP A 12 -30.99 33.10 4.14
N THR A 13 -29.85 33.31 4.80
CA THR A 13 -29.23 32.32 5.66
C THR A 13 -29.99 32.20 6.94
N GLN A 14 -31.13 31.49 6.91
CA GLN A 14 -31.78 31.04 8.14
C GLN A 14 -30.86 30.04 8.81
N SER A 15 -30.15 30.46 9.84
CA SER A 15 -29.51 29.57 10.82
C SER A 15 -30.62 28.69 11.42
N PRO A 16 -30.45 27.37 11.53
CA PRO A 16 -31.45 26.52 12.12
C PRO A 16 -31.69 26.96 13.57
N THR A 17 -32.90 27.48 13.86
CA THR A 17 -33.35 27.80 15.23
C THR A 17 -33.69 26.49 15.93
N TYR A 18 -32.77 25.98 16.74
CA TYR A 18 -33.01 24.87 17.66
C TYR A 18 -33.87 25.38 18.84
N SER A 19 -34.80 24.57 19.31
CA SER A 19 -35.46 24.82 20.59
C SER A 19 -34.46 24.66 21.75
N ASP A 20 -34.67 25.30 22.87
CA ASP A 20 -33.78 25.20 24.04
C ASP A 20 -33.58 23.75 24.50
N ASP A 21 -34.59 22.91 24.37
CA ASP A 21 -34.56 21.49 24.72
C ASP A 21 -33.68 20.70 23.72
N GLU A 22 -33.78 20.98 22.43
CA GLU A 22 -32.96 20.36 21.39
C GLU A 22 -31.48 20.77 21.53
N LEU A 23 -31.21 22.04 21.83
CA LEU A 23 -29.86 22.55 22.07
C LEU A 23 -29.25 21.90 23.32
N THR A 24 -30.04 21.77 24.39
CA THR A 24 -29.62 21.15 25.66
C THR A 24 -29.32 19.66 25.45
N ALA A 25 -30.17 18.95 24.71
CA ALA A 25 -29.93 17.54 24.37
C ALA A 25 -28.69 17.35 23.51
N ALA A 26 -28.49 18.17 22.48
CA ALA A 26 -27.32 18.13 21.61
C ALA A 26 -26.02 18.44 22.38
N LEU A 27 -26.08 19.41 23.31
CA LEU A 27 -24.93 19.74 24.17
C LEU A 27 -24.60 18.59 25.14
N ALA A 28 -25.62 17.98 25.76
CA ALA A 28 -25.42 16.82 26.64
C ALA A 28 -24.81 15.62 25.89
N GLU A 29 -25.29 15.38 24.68
CA GLU A 29 -24.71 14.33 23.81
C GLU A 29 -23.26 14.64 23.43
N HIS A 30 -22.98 15.90 23.10
CA HIS A 30 -21.60 16.33 22.78
C HIS A 30 -20.66 16.15 23.98
N LEU A 31 -21.07 16.60 25.19
CA LEU A 31 -20.29 16.44 26.42
C LEU A 31 -20.07 14.95 26.76
N ALA A 32 -21.10 14.11 26.66
CA ALA A 32 -20.96 12.67 26.87
C ALA A 32 -20.06 12.00 25.82
N SER A 33 -19.94 12.58 24.64
CA SER A 33 -19.01 12.14 23.60
C SER A 33 -17.56 12.51 23.95
N LEU A 34 -17.32 13.73 24.45
CA LEU A 34 -16.01 14.19 24.90
C LEU A 34 -15.50 13.34 26.06
N ASP A 35 -16.31 13.10 27.10
CA ASP A 35 -15.97 12.25 28.24
C ASP A 35 -15.55 10.84 27.80
N ARG A 36 -16.21 10.28 26.78
CA ARG A 36 -15.83 8.96 26.25
C ARG A 36 -14.55 9.01 25.41
N ASP A 37 -14.32 10.10 24.70
CA ASP A 37 -13.08 10.30 23.94
C ASP A 37 -11.86 10.47 24.85
N ASP A 38 -12.02 11.14 25.98
CA ASP A 38 -10.95 11.31 27.00
C ASP A 38 -10.58 9.98 27.67
N SER A 39 -11.47 8.98 27.60
CA SER A 39 -11.19 7.63 28.12
C SER A 39 -10.28 6.79 27.20
N TYR A 40 -9.90 7.29 26.02
CA TYR A 40 -9.00 6.59 25.10
C TYR A 40 -7.62 7.21 25.05
N ARG A 41 -6.63 6.50 25.58
CA ARG A 41 -5.21 6.85 25.41
C ARG A 41 -4.75 6.47 23.99
N VAL A 42 -4.25 7.46 23.26
CA VAL A 42 -3.69 7.23 21.91
C VAL A 42 -2.28 6.68 22.05
N GLU A 43 -2.05 5.48 21.54
CA GLU A 43 -0.73 4.84 21.48
C GLU A 43 0.06 5.32 20.26
N ARG A 44 -0.57 5.31 19.09
CA ARG A 44 0.11 5.67 17.85
C ARG A 44 -0.88 6.06 16.74
N VAL A 45 -0.47 6.99 15.89
CA VAL A 45 -1.21 7.33 14.66
C VAL A 45 -0.87 6.30 13.57
N LEU A 46 -1.90 5.65 13.01
CA LEU A 46 -1.77 4.67 11.94
C LEU A 46 -1.90 5.33 10.57
N LYS A 47 -2.87 6.26 10.43
CA LYS A 47 -3.15 6.98 9.17
C LYS A 47 -3.66 8.38 9.49
N ARG A 48 -3.30 9.37 8.66
CA ARG A 48 -3.87 10.71 8.70
C ARG A 48 -4.04 11.25 7.28
N SER A 49 -5.24 11.73 6.97
CA SER A 49 -5.58 12.40 5.71
C SER A 49 -6.42 13.64 6.00
N SER A 50 -6.85 14.37 4.99
CA SER A 50 -7.75 15.52 5.13
C SER A 50 -9.16 15.15 5.62
N VAL A 51 -9.59 13.90 5.38
CA VAL A 51 -10.96 13.42 5.68
C VAL A 51 -11.00 12.32 6.71
N GLU A 52 -9.85 11.78 7.16
CA GLU A 52 -9.80 10.65 8.07
C GLU A 52 -8.54 10.67 8.93
N THR A 53 -8.71 10.39 10.23
CA THR A 53 -7.61 10.07 11.14
C THR A 53 -7.85 8.70 11.78
N THR A 54 -6.88 7.78 11.65
CA THR A 54 -6.92 6.44 12.24
C THR A 54 -5.79 6.31 13.26
N VAL A 55 -6.13 5.91 14.48
CA VAL A 55 -5.18 5.77 15.61
C VAL A 55 -5.36 4.42 16.30
N LEU A 56 -4.27 3.92 16.87
CA LEU A 56 -4.29 2.80 17.82
C LEU A 56 -4.54 3.36 19.20
N VAL A 57 -5.51 2.82 19.92
CA VAL A 57 -5.93 3.35 21.24
C VAL A 57 -6.11 2.22 22.24
N TYR A 58 -5.97 2.60 23.53
CA TYR A 58 -6.38 1.79 24.67
C TYR A 58 -7.46 2.54 25.45
N PHE A 59 -8.50 1.84 25.86
CA PHE A 59 -9.51 2.36 26.76
C PHE A 59 -8.96 2.34 28.18
N GLU A 60 -8.97 3.47 28.87
CA GLU A 60 -8.55 3.62 30.26
C GLU A 60 -9.79 3.74 31.16
N GLY A 61 -10.03 2.69 31.94
CA GLY A 61 -11.13 2.70 32.92
C GLY A 61 -10.84 3.53 34.16
N THR A 62 -11.86 4.05 34.81
CA THR A 62 -11.76 4.88 36.05
C THR A 62 -11.06 4.17 37.20
N GLY A 63 -10.89 2.85 37.16
CA GLY A 63 -10.15 2.03 38.13
C GLY A 63 -8.68 1.76 37.79
N GLY A 64 -8.10 2.45 36.79
CA GLY A 64 -6.70 2.28 36.36
C GLY A 64 -6.45 1.04 35.49
N GLY A 65 -7.50 0.33 35.06
CA GLY A 65 -7.40 -0.77 34.11
C GLY A 65 -7.34 -0.25 32.67
N SER A 66 -6.47 -0.85 31.83
CA SER A 66 -6.36 -0.56 30.40
C SER A 66 -6.89 -1.75 29.58
N LEU A 67 -7.80 -1.48 28.62
CA LEU A 67 -8.37 -2.48 27.73
C LEU A 67 -8.01 -2.12 26.26
N GLY A 68 -7.58 -3.08 25.49
CA GLY A 68 -7.21 -2.89 24.08
C GLY A 68 -6.09 -3.82 23.65
N PRO A 69 -5.45 -3.57 22.52
CA PRO A 69 -5.61 -2.38 21.67
C PRO A 69 -6.89 -2.36 20.83
N PHE A 70 -7.34 -1.16 20.48
CA PHE A 70 -8.42 -0.90 19.51
C PHE A 70 -7.94 0.04 18.41
N VAL A 71 -8.61 0.00 17.27
CA VAL A 71 -8.46 1.00 16.20
C VAL A 71 -9.59 2.00 16.30
N ARG A 72 -9.26 3.29 16.47
CA ARG A 72 -10.22 4.38 16.41
C ARG A 72 -10.04 5.17 15.13
N LYS A 73 -11.13 5.32 14.39
CA LYS A 73 -11.21 6.15 13.18
C LYS A 73 -12.12 7.35 13.46
N ARG A 74 -11.64 8.54 13.07
CA ARG A 74 -12.43 9.77 12.98
C ARG A 74 -12.53 10.12 11.51
N ILE A 75 -13.74 10.20 11.00
CA ILE A 75 -14.05 10.39 9.58
C ILE A 75 -14.91 11.64 9.45
N ASP A 76 -14.53 12.56 8.55
CA ASP A 76 -15.34 13.70 8.17
C ASP A 76 -16.56 13.20 7.38
N ALA A 77 -17.73 13.23 8.04
CA ALA A 77 -18.97 12.74 7.47
C ALA A 77 -19.58 13.69 6.43
N SER A 78 -19.13 14.95 6.37
CA SER A 78 -19.53 15.91 5.32
C SER A 78 -19.08 15.44 3.93
N ALA A 79 -18.01 14.64 3.86
CA ALA A 79 -17.52 14.00 2.64
C ALA A 79 -18.39 12.82 2.14
N GLN A 80 -19.53 12.53 2.79
CA GLN A 80 -20.44 11.41 2.48
C GLN A 80 -19.75 10.03 2.48
N ILE A 81 -18.75 9.84 3.33
CA ILE A 81 -18.00 8.61 3.54
C ILE A 81 -18.32 8.03 4.94
N GLY A 82 -17.93 6.76 5.14
CA GLY A 82 -18.10 6.09 6.45
C GLY A 82 -19.46 5.41 6.68
N GLY A 83 -20.46 5.63 5.84
CA GLY A 83 -21.81 5.04 6.01
C GLY A 83 -21.84 3.50 6.04
N ALA A 84 -20.83 2.83 5.50
CA ALA A 84 -20.70 1.38 5.58
C ALA A 84 -20.41 0.91 7.02
N TYR A 85 -19.67 1.69 7.81
CA TYR A 85 -19.41 1.37 9.23
C TYR A 85 -20.68 1.42 10.08
N GLU A 86 -21.53 2.44 9.87
CA GLU A 86 -22.81 2.56 10.60
C GLU A 86 -23.70 1.34 10.35
N ARG A 87 -23.78 0.88 9.09
CA ARG A 87 -24.56 -0.30 8.72
C ARG A 87 -23.96 -1.59 9.24
N LEU A 88 -22.65 -1.76 9.14
CA LEU A 88 -21.96 -2.93 9.70
C LEU A 88 -22.19 -3.01 11.21
N PHE A 89 -22.05 -1.89 11.91
CA PHE A 89 -22.29 -1.82 13.37
C PHE A 89 -23.72 -2.19 13.72
N ALA A 90 -24.72 -1.66 13.00
CA ALA A 90 -26.12 -2.00 13.20
C ALA A 90 -26.36 -3.52 13.00
N ALA A 91 -25.83 -4.10 11.94
CA ALA A 91 -25.94 -5.53 11.66
C ALA A 91 -25.28 -6.40 12.75
N GLN A 92 -24.08 -6.01 13.22
CA GLN A 92 -23.40 -6.71 14.31
C GLN A 92 -24.16 -6.60 15.63
N ARG A 93 -24.74 -5.45 15.95
CA ARG A 93 -25.61 -5.28 17.11
C ARG A 93 -26.89 -6.11 17.05
N ALA A 94 -27.38 -6.38 15.84
CA ALA A 94 -28.51 -7.28 15.62
C ALA A 94 -28.14 -8.76 15.66
N GLY A 95 -26.88 -9.08 16.01
CA GLY A 95 -26.40 -10.45 16.18
C GLY A 95 -25.78 -11.09 14.93
N ARG A 96 -25.69 -10.38 13.79
CA ARG A 96 -24.98 -10.88 12.63
C ARG A 96 -23.46 -10.94 12.92
N ARG A 97 -22.82 -12.03 12.51
CA ARG A 97 -21.37 -12.20 12.57
C ARG A 97 -20.81 -12.15 11.16
N PHE A 98 -19.66 -11.50 11.05
CA PHE A 98 -18.92 -11.37 9.81
C PHE A 98 -17.52 -11.93 10.07
N GLU A 99 -17.13 -12.95 9.31
CA GLU A 99 -15.87 -13.65 9.52
C GLU A 99 -14.67 -12.82 9.04
N HIS A 100 -14.89 -12.04 8.00
CA HIS A 100 -13.84 -11.33 7.30
C HIS A 100 -13.85 -9.81 7.50
N LEU A 101 -14.64 -9.32 8.47
CA LEU A 101 -14.74 -7.89 8.79
C LEU A 101 -14.45 -7.66 10.28
N PRO A 102 -13.82 -6.53 10.65
CA PRO A 102 -13.53 -6.24 12.04
C PRO A 102 -14.83 -6.05 12.84
N ARG A 103 -14.80 -6.47 14.10
CA ARG A 103 -15.86 -6.19 15.04
C ARG A 103 -15.81 -4.72 15.43
N ILE A 104 -16.93 -4.00 15.21
CA ILE A 104 -17.08 -2.62 15.65
C ILE A 104 -17.57 -2.64 17.10
N VAL A 105 -16.83 -1.94 17.97
CA VAL A 105 -17.13 -1.82 19.39
C VAL A 105 -18.06 -0.63 19.63
N ASP A 106 -17.81 0.47 18.92
CA ASP A 106 -18.60 1.70 18.99
C ASP A 106 -18.60 2.42 17.64
N CYS A 107 -19.74 3.01 17.28
CA CYS A 107 -19.89 3.78 16.05
C CYS A 107 -20.90 4.91 16.31
N ARG A 108 -20.42 6.15 16.29
CA ARG A 108 -21.21 7.33 16.64
C ARG A 108 -20.93 8.49 15.73
N ARG A 109 -21.97 9.19 15.35
CA ARG A 109 -21.88 10.47 14.63
C ARG A 109 -22.07 11.61 15.61
N VAL A 110 -21.15 12.56 15.61
CA VAL A 110 -21.22 13.77 16.42
C VAL A 110 -21.00 14.96 15.48
N GLY A 111 -22.05 15.67 15.15
CA GLY A 111 -22.04 16.70 14.11
C GLY A 111 -21.58 16.09 12.76
N ASP A 112 -20.57 16.68 12.16
CA ASP A 112 -19.99 16.24 10.90
C ASP A 112 -18.83 15.22 11.08
N GLU A 113 -18.63 14.68 12.28
CA GLU A 113 -17.60 13.67 12.53
C GLU A 113 -18.24 12.31 12.85
N LEU A 114 -17.80 11.26 12.16
CA LEU A 114 -18.12 9.88 12.47
C LEU A 114 -16.94 9.25 13.23
N ASN A 115 -17.19 8.87 14.47
CA ASN A 115 -16.25 8.16 15.33
C ASN A 115 -16.55 6.66 15.28
N VAL A 116 -15.58 5.85 14.89
CA VAL A 116 -15.66 4.38 14.82
C VAL A 116 -14.54 3.78 15.66
N VAL A 117 -14.89 2.94 16.62
CA VAL A 117 -13.95 2.15 17.42
C VAL A 117 -14.15 0.67 17.08
N MET A 118 -13.11 0.00 16.67
CA MET A 118 -13.13 -1.40 16.25
C MET A 118 -11.99 -2.19 16.86
N GLU A 119 -12.09 -3.51 16.86
CA GLU A 119 -11.01 -4.38 17.29
C GLU A 119 -9.73 -4.15 16.46
N PHE A 120 -8.59 -4.32 17.10
CA PHE A 120 -7.31 -4.37 16.42
C PHE A 120 -7.04 -5.80 15.97
N ILE A 121 -6.83 -6.00 14.68
CA ILE A 121 -6.49 -7.31 14.12
C ILE A 121 -4.98 -7.47 14.17
N GLU A 122 -4.51 -8.40 15.01
CA GLU A 122 -3.09 -8.74 15.09
C GLU A 122 -2.69 -9.62 13.91
N GLY A 123 -1.85 -9.09 13.03
CA GLY A 123 -1.41 -9.76 11.82
C GLY A 123 -0.56 -8.85 10.94
N GLU A 124 -0.26 -9.33 9.77
CA GLU A 124 0.46 -8.56 8.76
C GLU A 124 -0.44 -8.23 7.56
N THR A 125 -0.16 -7.12 6.89
CA THR A 125 -0.88 -6.80 5.66
C THR A 125 -0.49 -7.80 4.56
N LEU A 126 -1.41 -8.04 3.63
CA LEU A 126 -1.13 -8.87 2.44
C LEU A 126 0.13 -8.37 1.69
N GLY A 127 0.35 -7.06 1.67
CA GLY A 127 1.57 -6.48 1.10
C GLY A 127 2.83 -6.92 1.85
N ALA A 128 2.81 -6.83 3.19
CA ALA A 128 3.92 -7.27 4.02
C ALA A 128 4.15 -8.79 3.94
N LEU A 129 3.07 -9.58 3.83
CA LEU A 129 3.13 -11.02 3.63
C LEU A 129 3.83 -11.38 2.31
N VAL A 130 3.43 -10.76 1.20
CA VAL A 130 4.06 -10.98 -0.12
C VAL A 130 5.51 -10.47 -0.12
N ASP A 131 5.81 -9.36 0.55
CA ASP A 131 7.19 -8.87 0.72
C ASP A 131 8.07 -9.86 1.51
N ARG A 132 7.51 -10.56 2.50
CA ARG A 132 8.20 -11.51 3.37
C ARG A 132 8.40 -12.88 2.74
N LEU A 133 7.34 -13.44 2.17
CA LEU A 133 7.34 -14.81 1.61
C LEU A 133 7.75 -14.85 0.13
N GLY A 134 7.62 -13.73 -0.58
CA GLY A 134 7.76 -13.66 -2.03
C GLY A 134 6.44 -13.91 -2.75
N ALA A 135 6.40 -13.57 -4.03
CA ALA A 135 5.28 -13.88 -4.91
C ALA A 135 5.30 -15.36 -5.31
N THR A 136 4.15 -16.01 -5.25
CA THR A 136 4.01 -17.42 -5.59
C THR A 136 2.60 -17.73 -6.09
N PRO A 137 2.43 -18.69 -7.03
CA PRO A 137 1.11 -19.18 -7.42
C PRO A 137 0.28 -19.79 -6.27
N ASP A 138 0.92 -20.21 -5.17
CA ASP A 138 0.22 -20.80 -4.03
C ASP A 138 -0.79 -19.85 -3.37
N TYR A 139 -0.59 -18.53 -3.48
CA TYR A 139 -1.63 -17.56 -3.08
C TYR A 139 -2.95 -17.77 -3.80
N ALA A 140 -2.92 -18.15 -5.08
CA ALA A 140 -4.10 -18.39 -5.90
C ALA A 140 -4.92 -19.60 -5.44
N ARG A 141 -4.28 -20.53 -4.74
CA ARG A 141 -4.94 -21.74 -4.24
C ARG A 141 -5.57 -21.54 -2.86
N GLU A 142 -4.80 -20.99 -1.93
CA GLU A 142 -5.16 -21.02 -0.50
C GLU A 142 -5.78 -19.69 -0.05
N LEU A 143 -5.08 -18.58 -0.22
CA LEU A 143 -5.47 -17.30 0.34
C LEU A 143 -6.46 -16.54 -0.54
N TYR A 144 -6.23 -16.53 -1.84
CA TYR A 144 -6.99 -15.68 -2.75
C TYR A 144 -8.48 -16.06 -2.87
N PRO A 145 -8.88 -17.35 -2.89
CA PRO A 145 -10.30 -17.71 -2.82
C PRO A 145 -10.98 -17.21 -1.55
N VAL A 146 -10.30 -17.30 -0.39
CA VAL A 146 -10.82 -16.76 0.88
C VAL A 146 -10.97 -15.23 0.82
N LEU A 147 -10.03 -14.52 0.18
CA LEU A 147 -10.17 -13.09 -0.07
C LEU A 147 -11.38 -12.79 -0.97
N CYS A 148 -11.63 -13.59 -1.99
CA CYS A 148 -12.81 -13.44 -2.84
C CYS A 148 -14.12 -13.70 -2.06
N ASP A 149 -14.14 -14.70 -1.18
CA ASP A 149 -15.28 -14.99 -0.30
C ASP A 149 -15.52 -13.83 0.68
N ALA A 150 -14.45 -13.25 1.25
CA ALA A 150 -14.50 -12.07 2.11
C ALA A 150 -15.13 -10.84 1.42
N VAL A 151 -14.78 -10.62 0.15
CA VAL A 151 -15.41 -9.55 -0.66
C VAL A 151 -16.86 -9.93 -1.01
N GLY A 152 -17.15 -11.22 -1.23
CA GLY A 152 -18.51 -11.73 -1.41
C GLY A 152 -19.41 -11.45 -0.19
N GLU A 153 -18.88 -11.57 1.04
CA GLU A 153 -19.58 -11.20 2.27
C GLU A 153 -19.99 -9.74 2.28
N LEU A 154 -19.13 -8.82 1.82
CA LEU A 154 -19.47 -7.40 1.61
C LEU A 154 -20.55 -7.22 0.55
N HIS A 155 -20.43 -7.91 -0.59
CA HIS A 155 -21.39 -7.81 -1.68
C HIS A 155 -22.76 -8.40 -1.32
N ALA A 156 -22.83 -9.33 -0.36
CA ALA A 156 -24.09 -9.79 0.20
C ALA A 156 -24.80 -8.69 1.02
N GLY A 157 -24.09 -7.64 1.42
CA GLY A 157 -24.60 -6.48 2.14
C GLY A 157 -24.91 -6.75 3.62
N PHE A 158 -25.36 -5.69 4.29
CA PHE A 158 -25.59 -5.68 5.75
C PHE A 158 -27.07 -5.62 6.14
N ALA A 159 -28.00 -5.99 5.23
CA ALA A 159 -29.43 -5.92 5.50
C ALA A 159 -29.85 -6.73 6.73
N MET A 160 -30.81 -6.22 7.45
CA MET A 160 -31.46 -6.91 8.56
C MET A 160 -32.46 -7.93 8.04
N ALA A 161 -32.88 -8.87 8.90
CA ALA A 161 -33.88 -9.86 8.54
C ALA A 161 -35.17 -9.16 8.06
N GLY A 162 -35.61 -9.47 6.83
CA GLY A 162 -36.78 -8.86 6.19
C GLY A 162 -36.55 -7.61 5.36
N GLU A 163 -35.30 -7.11 5.30
CA GLU A 163 -34.90 -6.02 4.41
C GLU A 163 -34.29 -6.55 3.12
N THR A 164 -34.46 -5.81 2.02
CA THR A 164 -33.72 -6.10 0.78
C THR A 164 -32.27 -5.73 0.94
N SER A 165 -31.39 -6.71 0.79
CA SER A 165 -29.95 -6.46 0.89
C SER A 165 -29.44 -5.74 -0.36
N ALA A 166 -28.76 -4.63 -0.16
CA ALA A 166 -28.04 -3.94 -1.22
C ALA A 166 -26.53 -4.19 -1.07
N PRO A 167 -25.82 -4.53 -2.14
CA PRO A 167 -24.38 -4.77 -2.08
C PRO A 167 -23.62 -3.58 -1.49
N VAL A 168 -22.60 -3.87 -0.69
CA VAL A 168 -21.62 -2.89 -0.24
C VAL A 168 -20.38 -3.03 -1.12
N ILE A 169 -20.05 -1.98 -1.87
CA ILE A 169 -18.88 -1.93 -2.75
C ILE A 169 -17.73 -1.30 -1.97
N HIS A 170 -16.61 -1.98 -1.88
CA HIS A 170 -15.48 -1.55 -1.04
C HIS A 170 -14.74 -0.33 -1.62
N ARG A 171 -14.44 -0.31 -2.93
CA ARG A 171 -13.84 0.78 -3.69
C ARG A 171 -12.37 1.12 -3.38
N ASP A 172 -11.77 0.56 -2.33
CA ASP A 172 -10.35 0.74 -1.99
C ASP A 172 -9.69 -0.58 -1.57
N LEU A 173 -10.02 -1.69 -2.28
CA LEU A 173 -9.33 -2.96 -2.09
C LEU A 173 -7.88 -2.81 -2.56
N LYS A 174 -6.94 -3.08 -1.64
CA LYS A 174 -5.49 -3.06 -1.88
C LYS A 174 -4.77 -3.90 -0.83
N SER A 175 -3.53 -4.25 -1.10
CA SER A 175 -2.74 -5.13 -0.24
C SER A 175 -2.56 -4.63 1.20
N SER A 176 -2.60 -3.30 1.43
CA SER A 176 -2.50 -2.71 2.78
C SER A 176 -3.82 -2.73 3.57
N ASN A 177 -4.96 -2.99 2.92
CA ASN A 177 -6.29 -3.04 3.57
C ASN A 177 -6.75 -4.48 3.86
N ILE A 178 -5.87 -5.46 3.70
CA ILE A 178 -6.13 -6.87 3.96
C ILE A 178 -5.13 -7.34 5.01
N ILE A 179 -5.59 -7.77 6.17
CA ILE A 179 -4.76 -8.35 7.23
C ILE A 179 -4.87 -9.87 7.18
N VAL A 180 -3.73 -10.53 7.20
CA VAL A 180 -3.61 -11.99 7.27
C VAL A 180 -2.96 -12.36 8.60
N THR A 181 -3.59 -13.28 9.34
CA THR A 181 -3.13 -13.70 10.66
C THR A 181 -2.54 -15.10 10.61
N GLY A 182 -1.48 -15.37 11.37
CA GLY A 182 -0.89 -16.69 11.48
C GLY A 182 -0.33 -17.27 10.18
N ALA A 183 0.03 -16.40 9.22
CA ALA A 183 0.51 -16.83 7.92
C ALA A 183 1.91 -17.44 8.00
N ASN A 184 2.06 -18.63 7.46
CA ASN A 184 3.32 -19.37 7.36
C ASN A 184 3.41 -20.06 6.00
N TYR A 185 4.63 -20.36 5.58
CA TYR A 185 4.89 -21.13 4.37
C TYR A 185 5.94 -22.20 4.64
N THR A 186 5.58 -23.44 4.32
CA THR A 186 6.52 -24.55 4.35
C THR A 186 6.56 -25.24 2.97
N PRO A 187 7.67 -25.85 2.58
CA PRO A 187 7.75 -26.59 1.32
C PRO A 187 6.77 -27.76 1.21
N ASP A 188 6.41 -28.35 2.35
CA ASP A 188 5.55 -29.53 2.42
C ASP A 188 4.05 -29.16 2.44
N ASP A 189 3.66 -28.14 3.23
CA ASP A 189 2.26 -27.75 3.42
C ASP A 189 1.84 -26.57 2.52
N GLY A 190 2.81 -25.86 1.90
CA GLY A 190 2.56 -24.63 1.16
C GLY A 190 2.23 -23.46 2.08
N LEU A 191 1.36 -22.54 1.59
CA LEU A 191 0.88 -21.40 2.35
C LEU A 191 -0.25 -21.83 3.30
N THR A 192 -0.09 -21.54 4.58
CA THR A 192 -1.11 -21.71 5.62
C THR A 192 -1.34 -20.38 6.33
N PHE A 193 -2.55 -20.12 6.82
CA PHE A 193 -2.90 -18.95 7.61
C PHE A 193 -4.12 -19.24 8.48
N SER A 194 -4.32 -18.43 9.53
CA SER A 194 -5.43 -18.61 10.47
C SER A 194 -6.70 -17.89 10.06
N SER A 195 -6.58 -16.61 9.66
CA SER A 195 -7.72 -15.84 9.18
C SER A 195 -7.28 -14.71 8.24
N LEU A 196 -8.25 -14.14 7.52
CA LEU A 196 -8.08 -12.99 6.65
C LEU A 196 -9.19 -11.99 6.97
N VAL A 197 -8.83 -10.72 7.19
CA VAL A 197 -9.79 -9.65 7.51
C VAL A 197 -9.57 -8.44 6.61
N ILE A 198 -10.65 -7.97 5.98
CA ILE A 198 -10.67 -6.73 5.22
C ILE A 198 -10.88 -5.57 6.19
N ILE A 199 -9.95 -4.64 6.22
CA ILE A 199 -10.01 -3.43 7.03
C ILE A 199 -10.25 -2.21 6.13
N ASP A 200 -10.73 -1.11 6.70
CA ASP A 200 -10.89 0.18 6.03
C ASP A 200 -12.08 0.26 5.05
N LEU A 201 -13.30 0.32 5.62
CA LEU A 201 -14.55 0.58 4.89
C LEU A 201 -14.84 2.09 4.71
N GLY A 202 -13.83 2.98 4.87
CA GLY A 202 -14.03 4.43 4.89
C GLY A 202 -14.73 4.98 3.65
N ILE A 203 -14.37 4.50 2.46
CA ILE A 203 -15.00 4.90 1.18
C ILE A 203 -15.95 3.85 0.61
N ALA A 204 -16.23 2.79 1.35
CA ALA A 204 -17.17 1.78 0.93
C ALA A 204 -18.59 2.37 0.81
N ARG A 205 -19.33 1.95 -0.21
CA ARG A 205 -20.64 2.48 -0.55
C ARG A 205 -21.67 1.38 -0.72
N VAL A 206 -22.87 1.63 -0.19
CA VAL A 206 -24.03 0.80 -0.54
C VAL A 206 -24.48 1.14 -1.94
N TRP A 207 -24.58 0.13 -2.79
CA TRP A 207 -25.02 0.28 -4.16
C TRP A 207 -26.50 0.74 -4.22
N ARG A 208 -26.81 1.68 -5.14
CA ARG A 208 -28.16 2.17 -5.38
C ARG A 208 -28.44 2.11 -6.87
N ASP A 209 -29.58 1.51 -7.22
CA ASP A 209 -30.06 1.48 -8.60
C ASP A 209 -30.36 2.91 -9.11
N GLY A 210 -29.96 3.20 -10.35
CA GLY A 210 -30.29 4.46 -11.02
C GLY A 210 -29.41 5.67 -10.69
N ALA A 211 -28.26 5.50 -10.03
CA ALA A 211 -27.29 6.57 -9.90
C ALA A 211 -26.40 6.67 -11.16
N ASP A 212 -26.38 7.83 -11.83
CA ASP A 212 -25.70 7.98 -13.14
C ASP A 212 -24.18 7.98 -13.06
N ALA A 213 -23.58 8.40 -11.94
CA ALA A 213 -22.13 8.37 -11.71
C ALA A 213 -21.78 8.53 -10.23
N ASP A 214 -20.55 8.11 -9.86
CA ASP A 214 -19.99 8.41 -8.54
C ASP A 214 -19.58 9.89 -8.44
N THR A 215 -20.12 10.57 -7.45
CA THR A 215 -19.89 12.02 -7.23
C THR A 215 -18.49 12.31 -6.69
N VAL A 216 -17.82 11.32 -6.10
CA VAL A 216 -16.52 11.49 -5.43
C VAL A 216 -15.50 10.50 -5.98
N LYS A 217 -14.36 11.02 -6.44
CA LYS A 217 -13.26 10.24 -7.01
C LYS A 217 -12.31 9.82 -5.89
N PHE A 218 -12.48 8.62 -5.37
CA PHE A 218 -11.58 8.01 -4.39
C PHE A 218 -10.99 6.71 -4.94
N GLY A 219 -9.87 6.28 -4.38
CA GLY A 219 -9.25 4.99 -4.63
C GLY A 219 -7.74 5.07 -4.85
N THR A 220 -7.09 3.92 -4.67
CA THR A 220 -5.64 3.79 -4.86
C THR A 220 -5.34 3.47 -6.33
N ARG A 221 -4.72 4.40 -7.04
CA ARG A 221 -4.51 4.34 -8.51
C ARG A 221 -4.14 2.97 -9.10
N PRO A 222 -3.23 2.17 -8.51
CA PRO A 222 -2.90 0.86 -9.07
C PRO A 222 -4.06 -0.15 -9.08
N TYR A 223 -5.02 -0.02 -8.16
CA TYR A 223 -6.08 -1.00 -7.91
C TYR A 223 -7.47 -0.52 -8.35
N ALA A 224 -7.65 0.78 -8.56
CA ALA A 224 -8.95 1.36 -8.88
C ALA A 224 -9.31 1.21 -10.36
N PRO A 225 -10.53 0.72 -10.70
CA PRO A 225 -10.98 0.56 -12.06
C PRO A 225 -11.33 1.91 -12.72
N PRO A 226 -11.40 1.96 -14.08
CA PRO A 226 -11.68 3.19 -14.81
C PRO A 226 -12.99 3.89 -14.41
N GLU A 227 -14.06 3.13 -14.15
CA GLU A 227 -15.36 3.67 -13.75
C GLU A 227 -15.29 4.48 -12.45
N GLN A 228 -14.35 4.18 -11.55
CA GLN A 228 -14.14 4.91 -10.30
C GLN A 228 -13.56 6.32 -10.51
N TYR A 229 -13.03 6.59 -11.71
CA TYR A 229 -12.54 7.91 -12.11
C TYR A 229 -13.59 8.77 -12.82
N GLY A 230 -14.87 8.38 -12.79
CA GLY A 230 -15.97 9.14 -13.38
C GLY A 230 -16.41 8.63 -14.76
N PHE A 231 -15.94 7.45 -15.18
CA PHE A 231 -16.37 6.82 -16.43
C PHE A 231 -17.58 5.87 -16.26
N GLY A 232 -18.26 5.93 -15.10
CA GLY A 232 -19.43 5.11 -14.80
C GLY A 232 -19.71 5.01 -13.31
N GLN A 233 -20.72 4.20 -12.97
CA GLN A 233 -21.06 3.87 -11.59
C GLN A 233 -20.26 2.65 -11.12
N THR A 234 -19.71 2.71 -9.91
CA THR A 234 -19.08 1.55 -9.28
C THR A 234 -20.10 0.47 -8.91
N SER A 235 -19.72 -0.78 -9.09
CA SER A 235 -20.54 -1.96 -8.83
C SER A 235 -19.68 -3.07 -8.20
N VAL A 236 -20.25 -4.23 -7.92
CA VAL A 236 -19.50 -5.43 -7.49
C VAL A 236 -18.36 -5.78 -8.45
N ARG A 237 -18.52 -5.46 -9.73
CA ARG A 237 -17.46 -5.68 -10.74
C ARG A 237 -16.30 -4.69 -10.65
N SER A 238 -16.48 -3.58 -9.96
CA SER A 238 -15.38 -2.66 -9.63
C SER A 238 -14.44 -3.28 -8.61
N ASP A 239 -14.98 -3.94 -7.58
CA ASP A 239 -14.16 -4.71 -6.63
C ASP A 239 -13.53 -5.95 -7.28
N VAL A 240 -14.19 -6.58 -8.26
CA VAL A 240 -13.59 -7.67 -9.07
C VAL A 240 -12.34 -7.19 -9.81
N TYR A 241 -12.34 -5.97 -10.35
CA TYR A 241 -11.13 -5.40 -10.95
C TYR A 241 -10.00 -5.25 -9.91
N ALA A 242 -10.31 -4.71 -8.74
CA ALA A 242 -9.33 -4.56 -7.66
C ALA A 242 -8.81 -5.91 -7.15
N LEU A 243 -9.67 -6.93 -7.09
CA LEU A 243 -9.27 -8.32 -6.82
C LEU A 243 -8.32 -8.84 -7.90
N GLY A 244 -8.59 -8.60 -9.20
CA GLY A 244 -7.67 -8.95 -10.28
C GLY A 244 -6.29 -8.30 -10.11
N ALA A 245 -6.26 -7.03 -9.72
CA ALA A 245 -5.03 -6.31 -9.39
C ALA A 245 -4.28 -6.91 -8.19
N LEU A 246 -5.00 -7.36 -7.17
CA LEU A 246 -4.44 -8.08 -6.01
C LEU A 246 -3.91 -9.47 -6.40
N LEU A 247 -4.61 -10.19 -7.27
CA LEU A 247 -4.12 -11.47 -7.79
C LEU A 247 -2.80 -11.27 -8.55
N PHE A 248 -2.76 -10.29 -9.46
CA PHE A 248 -1.53 -9.93 -10.17
C PHE A 248 -0.39 -9.63 -9.20
N PHE A 249 -0.65 -8.83 -8.15
CA PHE A 249 0.34 -8.52 -7.12
C PHE A 249 0.82 -9.77 -6.37
N CYS A 250 -0.08 -10.65 -5.94
CA CYS A 250 0.28 -11.90 -5.25
C CYS A 250 1.14 -12.83 -6.12
N LEU A 251 0.87 -12.88 -7.41
CA LEU A 251 1.58 -13.74 -8.36
C LEU A 251 2.94 -13.18 -8.79
N THR A 252 3.08 -11.86 -8.88
CA THR A 252 4.27 -11.21 -9.45
C THR A 252 5.11 -10.42 -8.45
N GLY A 253 4.55 -10.06 -7.29
CA GLY A 253 5.17 -9.14 -6.32
C GLY A 253 5.24 -7.68 -6.82
N VAL A 254 4.53 -7.35 -7.90
CA VAL A 254 4.56 -6.03 -8.53
C VAL A 254 3.19 -5.40 -8.48
N ASP A 255 3.09 -4.16 -8.01
CA ASP A 255 1.82 -3.41 -8.13
C ASP A 255 1.50 -3.14 -9.60
N PRO A 256 0.24 -3.31 -10.03
CA PRO A 256 -0.17 -2.94 -11.38
C PRO A 256 0.02 -1.44 -11.60
N LYS A 257 0.55 -1.05 -12.76
CA LYS A 257 0.83 0.36 -13.11
C LYS A 257 0.18 0.69 -14.46
N PRO A 258 -0.27 1.92 -14.66
CA PRO A 258 -0.73 2.36 -15.97
C PRO A 258 0.32 2.10 -17.06
N GLY A 259 -0.10 1.49 -18.17
CA GLY A 259 0.78 1.15 -19.28
C GLY A 259 1.64 -0.11 -19.08
N LEU A 260 1.45 -0.85 -17.99
CA LEU A 260 2.05 -2.18 -17.82
C LEU A 260 1.19 -3.22 -18.56
N ASP A 261 1.84 -4.00 -19.44
CA ASP A 261 1.18 -5.18 -19.99
C ASP A 261 1.19 -6.29 -18.93
N MET A 262 -0.01 -6.59 -18.40
CA MET A 262 -0.18 -7.58 -17.34
C MET A 262 0.18 -8.98 -17.82
N ARG A 263 -0.15 -9.29 -19.09
CA ARG A 263 0.15 -10.61 -19.67
C ARG A 263 1.66 -10.79 -19.82
N GLU A 264 2.33 -9.83 -20.45
CA GLU A 264 3.80 -9.86 -20.61
C GLU A 264 4.49 -9.99 -19.27
N GLN A 265 4.02 -9.25 -18.26
CA GLN A 265 4.62 -9.31 -16.92
C GLN A 265 4.39 -10.67 -16.24
N CYS A 266 3.20 -11.25 -16.34
CA CYS A 266 2.92 -12.59 -15.81
C CYS A 266 3.78 -13.65 -16.50
N GLU A 267 3.90 -13.59 -17.83
CA GLU A 267 4.75 -14.50 -18.62
C GLU A 267 6.22 -14.37 -18.23
N ALA A 268 6.71 -13.13 -18.06
CA ALA A 268 8.07 -12.87 -17.60
C ALA A 268 8.37 -13.42 -16.19
N CYS A 269 7.34 -13.52 -15.34
CA CYS A 269 7.41 -14.14 -14.02
C CYS A 269 7.17 -15.66 -14.05
N GLY A 270 6.91 -16.25 -15.21
CA GLY A 270 6.62 -17.69 -15.35
C GLY A 270 5.26 -18.11 -14.79
N ILE A 271 4.30 -17.18 -14.72
CA ILE A 271 2.95 -17.48 -14.24
C ILE A 271 2.19 -18.29 -15.29
N PRO A 272 1.53 -19.40 -14.89
CA PRO A 272 0.77 -20.23 -15.80
C PRO A 272 -0.33 -19.45 -16.53
N THR A 273 -0.52 -19.75 -17.83
CA THR A 273 -1.51 -19.08 -18.68
C THR A 273 -2.92 -19.03 -18.08
N PRO A 274 -3.48 -20.10 -17.45
CA PRO A 274 -4.82 -20.01 -16.87
C PRO A 274 -4.94 -18.96 -15.75
N LEU A 275 -3.89 -18.77 -14.93
CA LEU A 275 -3.86 -17.73 -13.90
C LEU A 275 -3.68 -16.34 -14.51
N THR A 276 -2.85 -16.22 -15.55
CA THR A 276 -2.69 -14.98 -16.34
C THR A 276 -4.01 -14.55 -16.95
N ASP A 277 -4.78 -15.48 -17.53
CA ASP A 277 -6.09 -15.22 -18.10
C ASP A 277 -7.10 -14.73 -17.06
N ALA A 278 -7.08 -15.30 -15.85
CA ALA A 278 -7.93 -14.84 -14.74
C ALA A 278 -7.60 -13.39 -14.35
N VAL A 279 -6.31 -13.02 -14.26
CA VAL A 279 -5.87 -11.63 -14.04
C VAL A 279 -6.38 -10.71 -15.14
N CYS A 280 -6.09 -11.02 -16.41
CA CYS A 280 -6.43 -10.19 -17.55
C CYS A 280 -7.96 -10.00 -17.69
N MET A 281 -8.75 -11.06 -17.48
CA MET A 281 -10.20 -10.99 -17.53
C MET A 281 -10.77 -10.10 -16.42
N SER A 282 -10.25 -10.23 -15.19
CA SER A 282 -10.69 -9.39 -14.06
C SER A 282 -10.40 -7.92 -14.29
N MET A 283 -9.28 -7.59 -14.91
CA MET A 283 -8.80 -6.22 -15.12
C MET A 283 -9.21 -5.63 -16.49
N THR A 284 -10.12 -6.27 -17.20
CA THR A 284 -10.68 -5.75 -18.46
C THR A 284 -11.36 -4.39 -18.22
N LEU A 285 -11.18 -3.43 -19.14
CA LEU A 285 -11.73 -2.07 -19.01
C LEU A 285 -13.28 -2.08 -18.95
N ASP A 286 -13.92 -2.91 -19.76
CA ASP A 286 -15.38 -3.09 -19.77
C ASP A 286 -15.83 -3.96 -18.58
N PRO A 287 -16.58 -3.40 -17.60
CA PRO A 287 -17.05 -4.19 -16.46
C PRO A 287 -17.90 -5.39 -16.84
N ALA A 288 -18.62 -5.33 -17.98
CA ALA A 288 -19.48 -6.43 -18.44
C ALA A 288 -18.68 -7.69 -18.81
N LYS A 289 -17.41 -7.52 -19.18
CA LYS A 289 -16.51 -8.61 -19.58
C LYS A 289 -15.71 -9.20 -18.43
N ARG A 290 -15.80 -8.62 -17.21
CA ARG A 290 -15.18 -9.15 -16.00
C ARG A 290 -16.02 -10.30 -15.43
N PHE A 291 -15.46 -11.03 -14.46
CA PHE A 291 -16.25 -11.98 -13.67
C PHE A 291 -17.47 -11.30 -13.05
N ALA A 292 -18.58 -12.06 -12.97
CA ALA A 292 -19.86 -11.52 -12.49
C ALA A 292 -19.83 -11.18 -10.98
N SER A 293 -19.02 -11.90 -10.20
CA SER A 293 -18.88 -11.72 -8.77
C SER A 293 -17.48 -12.09 -8.27
N ALA A 294 -17.16 -11.71 -7.04
CA ALA A 294 -15.91 -12.05 -6.37
C ALA A 294 -15.75 -13.57 -6.22
N GLU A 295 -16.80 -14.28 -5.83
CA GLU A 295 -16.79 -15.74 -5.66
C GLU A 295 -16.58 -16.46 -7.00
N ALA A 296 -17.13 -15.92 -8.10
CA ALA A 296 -16.90 -16.47 -9.44
C ALA A 296 -15.42 -16.39 -9.82
N LEU A 297 -14.77 -15.26 -9.50
CA LEU A 297 -13.33 -15.07 -9.68
C LEU A 297 -12.54 -16.03 -8.80
N GLY A 298 -12.89 -16.17 -7.52
CA GLY A 298 -12.20 -17.07 -6.58
C GLY A 298 -12.23 -18.53 -7.05
N ARG A 299 -13.40 -19.01 -7.51
CA ARG A 299 -13.53 -20.37 -8.09
C ARG A 299 -12.71 -20.53 -9.35
N ALA A 300 -12.74 -19.54 -10.25
CA ALA A 300 -11.97 -19.59 -11.49
C ALA A 300 -10.46 -19.62 -11.22
N THR A 301 -9.98 -18.83 -10.26
CA THR A 301 -8.58 -18.79 -9.87
C THR A 301 -8.11 -20.11 -9.29
N ARG A 302 -8.89 -20.73 -8.40
CA ARG A 302 -8.59 -22.06 -7.86
C ARG A 302 -8.53 -23.12 -8.96
N ALA A 303 -9.51 -23.15 -9.85
CA ALA A 303 -9.53 -24.07 -10.98
C ALA A 303 -8.32 -23.84 -11.92
N ALA A 304 -7.96 -22.57 -12.18
CA ALA A 304 -6.79 -22.21 -12.99
C ALA A 304 -5.47 -22.70 -12.34
N TYR A 305 -5.35 -22.61 -11.02
CA TYR A 305 -4.21 -23.17 -10.28
C TYR A 305 -4.12 -24.68 -10.43
N ASP A 306 -5.25 -25.39 -10.24
CA ASP A 306 -5.29 -26.85 -10.31
C ASP A 306 -4.93 -27.36 -11.72
N LEU A 307 -5.41 -26.67 -12.79
CA LEU A 307 -5.03 -26.95 -14.18
C LEU A 307 -3.54 -26.71 -14.46
N SER A 308 -2.90 -25.85 -13.70
CA SER A 308 -1.50 -25.48 -13.87
C SER A 308 -0.53 -26.45 -13.19
N ARG A 309 -1.03 -27.36 -12.35
CA ARG A 309 -0.18 -28.35 -11.69
C ARG A 309 0.15 -29.50 -12.65
N PRO A 310 1.41 -29.95 -12.72
CA PRO A 310 1.74 -31.16 -13.45
C PRO A 310 0.92 -32.33 -12.85
N VAL A 311 0.22 -33.03 -13.71
CA VAL A 311 -0.53 -34.26 -13.31
C VAL A 311 0.50 -35.21 -12.70
N ARG A 312 0.46 -35.37 -11.38
CA ARG A 312 1.25 -36.42 -10.72
C ARG A 312 0.65 -37.76 -11.16
N PRO A 313 1.40 -38.62 -11.85
CA PRO A 313 0.88 -39.94 -12.19
C PRO A 313 0.34 -40.61 -10.92
N PRO A 314 -0.80 -41.30 -11.00
CA PRO A 314 -1.30 -42.02 -9.84
C PRO A 314 -0.17 -42.91 -9.30
N ALA A 315 0.07 -42.83 -7.99
CA ALA A 315 1.06 -43.68 -7.34
C ALA A 315 0.72 -45.13 -7.74
N PRO A 316 1.69 -45.96 -8.18
CA PRO A 316 1.41 -47.33 -8.52
C PRO A 316 0.78 -47.98 -7.30
N ALA A 317 -0.36 -48.64 -7.52
CA ALA A 317 -1.05 -49.35 -6.47
C ALA A 317 -0.05 -50.28 -5.74
N PRO A 318 -0.09 -50.39 -4.40
CA PRO A 318 0.84 -51.21 -3.68
C PRO A 318 0.68 -52.65 -4.17
N VAL A 319 1.72 -53.15 -4.86
CA VAL A 319 1.82 -54.57 -5.22
C VAL A 319 1.92 -55.31 -3.92
N ARG A 320 0.88 -56.05 -3.53
CA ARG A 320 0.94 -57.00 -2.43
C ARG A 320 1.89 -58.13 -2.84
N THR A 321 3.12 -58.05 -2.42
CA THR A 321 4.02 -59.20 -2.37
C THR A 321 3.69 -60.06 -1.18
N PRO A 322 3.58 -61.40 -1.35
CA PRO A 322 3.36 -62.27 -0.21
C PRO A 322 4.62 -62.33 0.68
N ALA A 323 4.37 -62.34 1.96
CA ALA A 323 5.40 -62.44 2.99
C ALA A 323 6.30 -63.65 2.80
N SER A 324 7.59 -63.42 2.82
CA SER A 324 8.60 -64.44 3.18
C SER A 324 9.52 -63.83 4.21
N GLU A 325 9.44 -64.45 5.40
CA GLU A 325 10.36 -64.27 6.50
C GLU A 325 11.80 -64.57 6.06
N THR A 326 12.76 -63.77 6.39
CA THR A 326 13.97 -64.16 7.12
C THR A 326 14.83 -62.94 7.44
N ALA A 327 15.17 -62.85 8.71
CA ALA A 327 16.06 -61.89 9.32
C ALA A 327 17.46 -61.90 8.72
N LEU A 328 18.15 -60.75 8.76
CA LEU A 328 19.50 -60.51 9.32
C LEU A 328 19.97 -59.09 8.99
N THR A 329 20.24 -58.31 10.03
CA THR A 329 21.07 -57.10 10.08
C THR A 329 22.56 -57.49 10.12
N PRO A 330 23.58 -56.65 10.06
CA PRO A 330 23.65 -55.22 9.65
C PRO A 330 24.91 -54.88 8.73
N GLN A 331 25.05 -53.64 8.53
CA GLN A 331 26.32 -52.89 8.23
C GLN A 331 26.45 -52.21 6.87
N GLY A 332 26.57 -50.91 6.95
CA GLY A 332 27.75 -50.22 6.42
C GLY A 332 27.62 -49.45 5.12
N LEU A 333 27.69 -48.14 5.27
CA LEU A 333 28.39 -47.20 4.40
C LEU A 333 27.91 -46.91 2.96
N GLN A 334 27.83 -45.64 2.77
CA GLN A 334 28.26 -44.83 1.61
C GLN A 334 27.15 -44.22 0.78
N ASN A 335 27.09 -42.90 0.93
CA ASN A 335 26.54 -41.98 -0.05
C ASN A 335 27.18 -42.15 -1.41
N PRO A 336 26.41 -42.03 -2.49
CA PRO A 336 26.95 -41.48 -3.71
C PRO A 336 26.34 -40.10 -3.99
N THR A 337 27.21 -39.17 -4.08
CA THR A 337 27.16 -37.88 -4.71
C THR A 337 26.39 -37.81 -6.03
N GLY A 338 25.59 -36.75 -6.19
CA GLY A 338 25.60 -36.04 -7.45
C GLY A 338 24.48 -36.30 -8.43
N LEU A 339 23.41 -35.49 -8.29
CA LEU A 339 22.62 -35.06 -9.44
C LEU A 339 22.59 -33.51 -9.46
N PRO A 340 22.80 -32.89 -10.60
CA PRO A 340 22.96 -31.44 -10.68
C PRO A 340 21.62 -30.75 -10.47
N ARG A 341 21.58 -29.81 -9.50
CA ARG A 341 20.54 -28.82 -9.40
C ARG A 341 20.49 -28.03 -10.70
N PRO A 342 19.32 -27.74 -11.29
CA PRO A 342 19.21 -26.76 -12.35
C PRO A 342 19.67 -25.41 -11.79
N ALA A 343 20.55 -24.75 -12.50
CA ALA A 343 21.10 -23.46 -12.19
C ALA A 343 19.94 -22.43 -12.12
N ALA A 344 19.61 -22.00 -10.91
CA ALA A 344 18.85 -20.77 -10.72
C ALA A 344 19.67 -19.64 -11.32
N SER A 345 19.05 -18.87 -12.21
CA SER A 345 19.68 -17.77 -12.92
C SER A 345 20.32 -16.80 -11.92
N ALA A 346 21.63 -16.70 -11.99
CA ALA A 346 22.46 -15.79 -11.22
C ALA A 346 22.22 -14.35 -11.70
N ALA A 347 21.25 -13.68 -11.13
CA ALA A 347 21.11 -12.23 -11.18
C ALA A 347 20.56 -11.66 -9.86
N CYS A 348 20.81 -12.35 -8.75
CA CYS A 348 20.62 -11.76 -7.43
C CYS A 348 21.97 -11.20 -6.98
N GLY A 349 22.13 -9.88 -7.11
CA GLY A 349 23.36 -9.18 -6.82
C GLY A 349 23.84 -9.43 -5.38
N LEU A 350 25.15 -9.38 -5.18
CA LEU A 350 25.88 -9.58 -3.92
C LEU A 350 25.24 -8.85 -2.71
N LEU A 351 24.50 -7.77 -2.96
CA LEU A 351 23.82 -6.91 -1.98
C LEU A 351 22.57 -7.54 -1.32
N SER A 352 21.97 -8.58 -1.91
CA SER A 352 20.78 -9.25 -1.32
C SER A 352 21.11 -10.09 -0.08
N ARG A 353 22.40 -10.41 0.13
CA ARG A 353 22.88 -11.18 1.29
C ARG A 353 23.20 -10.33 2.53
N VAL A 354 23.16 -8.99 2.40
CA VAL A 354 23.49 -8.07 3.50
C VAL A 354 22.24 -7.79 4.34
N PRO A 355 22.28 -8.04 5.68
CA PRO A 355 21.14 -7.72 6.57
C PRO A 355 20.74 -6.24 6.49
N GLU A 356 19.44 -5.94 6.60
CA GLU A 356 18.93 -4.55 6.57
C GLU A 356 19.45 -3.68 7.72
N SER A 357 19.84 -4.30 8.83
CA SER A 357 20.49 -3.61 9.96
C SER A 357 21.83 -2.99 9.55
N LEU A 358 22.66 -3.72 8.79
CA LEU A 358 23.88 -3.20 8.25
C LEU A 358 23.65 -2.06 7.23
N GLY A 359 22.61 -2.17 6.40
CA GLY A 359 22.22 -1.09 5.48
C GLY A 359 21.81 0.19 6.21
N ARG A 360 21.23 0.09 7.42
CA ARG A 360 20.91 1.25 8.25
C ARG A 360 22.17 1.94 8.79
N ILE A 361 23.07 1.14 9.35
CA ILE A 361 24.37 1.66 9.88
C ILE A 361 25.13 2.33 8.74
N TRP A 362 25.21 1.68 7.56
CA TRP A 362 25.85 2.24 6.38
C TRP A 362 25.24 3.57 5.96
N ASN A 363 23.92 3.67 5.84
CA ASN A 363 23.25 4.92 5.47
C ASN A 363 23.47 6.03 6.52
N THR A 364 23.50 5.69 7.80
CA THR A 364 23.81 6.66 8.86
C THR A 364 25.23 7.22 8.70
N LEU A 365 26.22 6.37 8.41
CA LEU A 365 27.58 6.78 8.14
C LEU A 365 27.70 7.66 6.89
N VAL A 366 27.01 7.29 5.81
CA VAL A 366 26.97 8.07 4.56
C VAL A 366 26.33 9.45 4.79
N CYS A 367 25.21 9.52 5.51
CA CYS A 367 24.56 10.81 5.85
C CYS A 367 25.44 11.65 6.79
N PHE A 368 26.10 11.05 7.76
CA PHE A 368 27.03 11.75 8.65
C PHE A 368 28.22 12.32 7.88
N SER A 369 28.80 11.55 6.98
CA SER A 369 29.89 12.00 6.11
C SER A 369 29.47 13.19 5.23
N LEU A 370 28.25 13.15 4.66
CA LEU A 370 27.71 14.29 3.88
C LEU A 370 27.56 15.55 4.75
N LEU A 371 27.13 15.41 5.99
CA LEU A 371 26.99 16.52 6.95
C LEU A 371 28.36 17.15 7.28
N VAL A 372 29.39 16.35 7.47
CA VAL A 372 30.75 16.81 7.70
C VAL A 372 31.30 17.57 6.46
N PHE A 373 31.05 17.06 5.26
CA PHE A 373 31.44 17.75 4.04
C PHE A 373 30.72 19.09 3.87
N PHE A 374 29.41 19.16 4.13
CA PHE A 374 28.68 20.43 4.11
C PHE A 374 29.22 21.44 5.13
N ALA A 375 29.50 21.02 6.35
CA ALA A 375 30.12 21.91 7.33
C ALA A 375 31.49 22.43 6.86
N GLY A 376 32.28 21.57 6.23
CA GLY A 376 33.60 21.95 5.67
C GLY A 376 33.50 22.89 4.48
N SER A 377 32.59 22.64 3.53
CA SER A 377 32.38 23.49 2.35
C SER A 377 31.87 24.90 2.76
N HIS A 378 30.93 24.95 3.69
CA HIS A 378 30.43 26.23 4.23
C HIS A 378 31.51 27.00 4.98
N PHE A 379 32.31 26.30 5.79
CA PHE A 379 33.46 26.94 6.48
C PHE A 379 34.45 27.52 5.47
N ALA A 380 34.74 26.82 4.38
CA ALA A 380 35.69 27.26 3.36
C ALA A 380 35.24 28.54 2.61
N VAL A 381 33.91 28.74 2.44
CA VAL A 381 33.35 29.98 1.82
C VAL A 381 33.61 31.21 2.70
N PHE A 382 33.47 31.05 4.03
CA PHE A 382 33.61 32.18 4.98
C PHE A 382 35.05 32.35 5.48
N HIS A 383 35.93 31.37 5.25
CA HIS A 383 37.34 31.40 5.60
C HIS A 383 38.19 30.95 4.40
N PRO A 384 38.20 31.76 3.31
CA PRO A 384 38.94 31.40 2.11
C PRO A 384 40.46 31.38 2.37
N THR A 385 41.13 30.37 1.86
CA THR A 385 42.59 30.18 1.99
C THR A 385 43.24 30.05 0.61
N GLY A 386 44.50 30.43 0.48
CA GLY A 386 45.25 30.29 -0.77
C GLY A 386 44.67 31.19 -1.92
N ALA A 387 44.56 30.63 -3.10
CA ALA A 387 44.05 31.34 -4.31
C ALA A 387 42.61 31.82 -4.15
N ASN A 388 41.81 31.20 -3.29
CA ASN A 388 40.41 31.54 -3.05
C ASN A 388 40.25 32.89 -2.32
N GLN A 389 41.29 33.43 -1.70
CA GLN A 389 41.27 34.77 -1.05
C GLN A 389 41.07 35.92 -2.06
N SER A 390 41.42 35.69 -3.30
CA SER A 390 41.30 36.70 -4.36
C SER A 390 39.91 36.70 -5.02
N TYR A 391 39.07 35.72 -4.75
CA TYR A 391 37.79 35.61 -5.38
C TYR A 391 36.68 36.31 -4.59
N PRO A 392 35.73 36.97 -5.27
CA PRO A 392 34.60 37.57 -4.60
C PRO A 392 33.71 36.53 -3.93
N THR A 393 33.20 36.82 -2.74
CA THR A 393 32.42 35.88 -1.91
C THR A 393 31.21 35.27 -2.63
N TRP A 394 30.56 36.00 -3.55
CA TRP A 394 29.44 35.47 -4.32
C TRP A 394 29.86 34.34 -5.26
N LEU A 395 31.07 34.39 -5.81
CA LEU A 395 31.61 33.34 -6.69
C LEU A 395 31.92 32.09 -5.86
N LEU A 396 32.51 32.25 -4.68
CA LEU A 396 32.76 31.16 -3.75
C LEU A 396 31.45 30.49 -3.28
N ILE A 397 30.40 31.30 -3.06
CA ILE A 397 29.07 30.77 -2.73
C ILE A 397 28.55 29.88 -3.86
N ILE A 398 28.60 30.33 -5.11
CA ILE A 398 28.18 29.55 -6.26
C ILE A 398 29.01 28.27 -6.42
N GLU A 399 30.34 28.38 -6.31
CA GLU A 399 31.26 27.28 -6.46
C GLU A 399 30.99 26.18 -5.38
N TYR A 400 30.95 26.56 -4.13
CA TYR A 400 30.82 25.60 -3.05
C TYR A 400 29.40 25.08 -2.88
N PHE A 401 28.38 25.94 -2.87
CA PHE A 401 26.98 25.51 -2.61
C PHE A 401 26.34 24.81 -3.83
N PHE A 402 26.65 25.21 -5.06
CA PHE A 402 26.06 24.54 -6.23
C PHE A 402 26.91 23.39 -6.75
N PHE A 403 28.25 23.57 -6.86
CA PHE A 403 29.09 22.56 -7.48
C PHE A 403 29.63 21.57 -6.47
N VAL A 404 30.31 22.02 -5.41
CA VAL A 404 30.92 21.13 -4.43
C VAL A 404 29.83 20.36 -3.70
N ASP A 405 28.83 21.04 -3.13
CA ASP A 405 27.74 20.39 -2.41
C ASP A 405 26.85 19.57 -3.34
N GLY A 406 26.54 20.07 -4.54
CA GLY A 406 25.79 19.33 -5.56
C GLY A 406 26.49 18.03 -5.97
N LEU A 407 27.79 18.07 -6.20
CA LEU A 407 28.61 16.89 -6.51
C LEU A 407 28.62 15.92 -5.34
N MET A 408 28.79 16.43 -4.10
CA MET A 408 28.78 15.61 -2.89
C MET A 408 27.44 14.90 -2.67
N VAL A 409 26.33 15.60 -2.90
CA VAL A 409 24.98 14.97 -2.82
C VAL A 409 24.86 13.85 -3.86
N LEU A 410 25.29 14.08 -5.09
CA LEU A 410 25.25 13.05 -6.15
C LEU A 410 26.11 11.82 -5.79
N MET A 411 27.30 12.02 -5.27
CA MET A 411 28.21 10.95 -4.85
C MET A 411 27.63 10.16 -3.67
N HIS A 412 27.17 10.84 -2.63
CA HIS A 412 26.59 10.20 -1.45
C HIS A 412 25.29 9.48 -1.80
N PHE A 413 24.46 10.05 -2.69
CA PHE A 413 23.26 9.37 -3.18
C PHE A 413 23.62 8.08 -3.95
N ALA A 414 24.74 8.02 -4.66
CA ALA A 414 25.21 6.80 -5.31
C ALA A 414 25.57 5.70 -4.27
N LEU A 415 26.16 6.09 -3.13
CA LEU A 415 26.61 5.19 -2.06
C LEU A 415 25.51 4.70 -1.14
N LEU A 416 24.36 5.40 -1.05
CA LEU A 416 23.26 5.02 -0.17
C LEU A 416 22.70 3.62 -0.49
N ASP A 417 22.41 2.85 0.55
CA ASP A 417 21.55 1.68 0.43
C ASP A 417 20.10 2.13 0.20
N LYS A 418 19.66 2.00 -1.05
CA LYS A 418 18.37 2.50 -1.53
C LYS A 418 17.20 1.55 -1.28
N ARG A 419 17.41 0.39 -0.63
CA ARG A 419 16.35 -0.61 -0.42
C ARG A 419 15.13 -0.03 0.28
N ARG A 420 15.34 0.71 1.38
CA ARG A 420 14.26 1.40 2.12
C ARG A 420 13.71 2.63 1.42
N LEU A 421 14.59 3.41 0.80
CA LEU A 421 14.19 4.62 0.08
C LEU A 421 13.26 4.29 -1.10
N ARG A 422 13.54 3.18 -1.80
CA ARG A 422 12.69 2.66 -2.87
C ARG A 422 11.33 2.19 -2.37
N ARG A 423 11.26 1.57 -1.19
CA ARG A 423 9.99 1.18 -0.56
C ARG A 423 9.11 2.41 -0.21
N ARG A 424 9.74 3.52 0.14
CA ARG A 424 9.02 4.73 0.56
C ARG A 424 8.67 5.67 -0.61
N PHE A 425 9.44 5.64 -1.68
CA PHE A 425 9.27 6.50 -2.85
C PHE A 425 9.18 5.64 -4.12
N ALA A 426 7.94 5.40 -4.58
CA ALA A 426 7.67 4.61 -5.78
C ALA A 426 8.39 5.13 -7.04
N LEU A 427 8.66 6.43 -7.11
CA LEU A 427 9.43 7.05 -8.20
C LEU A 427 10.86 6.50 -8.31
N LEU A 428 11.49 6.18 -7.19
CA LEU A 428 12.85 5.63 -7.15
C LEU A 428 12.91 4.15 -7.57
N ASP A 429 11.79 3.45 -7.48
CA ASP A 429 11.73 2.04 -7.88
C ASP A 429 11.73 1.87 -9.41
N SER A 430 11.19 2.84 -10.15
CA SER A 430 11.25 2.87 -11.62
C SER A 430 12.67 3.10 -12.17
N TYR A 431 13.60 3.59 -11.32
CA TYR A 431 14.99 3.85 -11.68
C TYR A 431 15.93 2.81 -11.07
N ARG A 432 16.03 1.61 -11.69
CA ARG A 432 16.94 0.53 -11.28
C ARG A 432 18.10 0.38 -12.26
N GLY A 433 19.24 -0.09 -11.77
CA GLY A 433 20.40 -0.46 -12.59
C GLY A 433 20.78 0.59 -13.63
N LYS A 434 20.77 0.23 -14.90
CA LYS A 434 21.19 1.09 -16.03
C LYS A 434 20.40 2.41 -16.15
N LYS A 435 19.09 2.43 -15.74
CA LYS A 435 18.28 3.66 -15.78
C LYS A 435 18.72 4.67 -14.72
N LEU A 436 19.03 4.21 -13.50
CA LEU A 436 19.55 5.06 -12.43
C LEU A 436 20.94 5.59 -12.78
N ALA A 437 21.82 4.74 -13.32
CA ALA A 437 23.13 5.15 -13.78
C ALA A 437 23.07 6.21 -14.90
N LYS A 438 22.16 6.05 -15.87
CA LYS A 438 21.92 7.06 -16.92
C LYS A 438 21.42 8.38 -16.35
N LEU A 439 20.50 8.35 -15.37
CA LEU A 439 19.98 9.57 -14.72
C LEU A 439 21.09 10.28 -13.94
N TRP A 440 21.91 9.51 -13.21
CA TRP A 440 23.05 10.02 -12.45
C TRP A 440 24.09 10.66 -13.38
N LEU A 441 24.44 10.02 -14.50
CA LEU A 441 25.33 10.55 -15.52
C LEU A 441 24.79 11.84 -16.17
N LYS A 442 23.48 11.91 -16.42
CA LYS A 442 22.84 13.14 -16.92
C LYS A 442 22.95 14.27 -15.91
N ALA A 443 22.63 14.02 -14.63
CA ALA A 443 22.73 15.00 -13.56
C ALA A 443 24.17 15.52 -13.40
N LEU A 444 25.16 14.62 -13.43
CA LEU A 444 26.57 14.96 -13.40
C LEU A 444 26.97 15.80 -14.62
N GLY A 445 26.53 15.43 -15.83
CA GLY A 445 26.80 16.18 -17.07
C GLY A 445 26.22 17.59 -17.04
N VAL A 446 25.01 17.77 -16.54
CA VAL A 446 24.38 19.09 -16.34
C VAL A 446 25.20 19.94 -15.35
N LEU A 447 25.59 19.34 -14.21
CA LEU A 447 26.39 20.02 -13.19
C LEU A 447 27.72 20.52 -13.77
N LEU A 448 28.45 19.65 -14.50
CA LEU A 448 29.72 19.99 -15.13
C LEU A 448 29.55 21.08 -16.21
N LEU A 449 28.49 20.99 -17.01
CA LEU A 449 28.20 22.00 -18.05
C LEU A 449 27.95 23.38 -17.42
N CYS A 450 27.14 23.43 -16.35
CA CYS A 450 26.92 24.68 -15.62
C CYS A 450 28.21 25.24 -15.03
N MET A 451 29.09 24.39 -14.49
CA MET A 451 30.41 24.80 -14.01
C MET A 451 31.25 25.44 -15.12
N ILE A 452 31.35 24.80 -16.28
CA ILE A 452 32.10 25.32 -17.45
C ILE A 452 31.55 26.68 -17.85
N VAL A 453 30.24 26.83 -17.92
CA VAL A 453 29.60 28.12 -18.30
C VAL A 453 29.93 29.23 -17.28
N ILE A 454 29.86 28.94 -15.98
CA ILE A 454 30.14 29.93 -14.94
C ILE A 454 31.62 30.34 -14.95
N VAL A 455 32.53 29.38 -15.09
CA VAL A 455 33.97 29.64 -15.21
C VAL A 455 34.26 30.48 -16.48
N ALA A 456 33.64 30.18 -17.62
CA ALA A 456 33.77 30.94 -18.85
C ALA A 456 33.27 32.37 -18.71
N VAL A 457 32.12 32.57 -18.03
CA VAL A 457 31.57 33.90 -17.75
C VAL A 457 32.46 34.66 -16.78
N ALA A 458 32.94 34.02 -15.70
CA ALA A 458 33.85 34.67 -14.74
C ALA A 458 35.17 35.11 -15.39
N ASN A 459 35.73 34.33 -16.30
CA ASN A 459 36.92 34.67 -17.07
C ASN A 459 36.60 35.84 -18.07
N ALA A 460 35.49 35.77 -18.79
CA ALA A 460 35.11 36.79 -19.77
C ALA A 460 34.80 38.15 -19.12
N THR A 461 34.35 38.15 -17.88
CA THR A 461 34.07 39.40 -17.10
C THR A 461 35.28 39.90 -16.31
N GLY A 462 36.45 39.24 -16.41
CA GLY A 462 37.67 39.63 -15.68
C GLY A 462 37.56 39.48 -14.15
N VAL A 463 36.57 38.72 -13.63
CA VAL A 463 36.41 38.47 -12.20
C VAL A 463 37.48 37.46 -11.71
N VAL A 464 38.01 36.64 -12.62
CA VAL A 464 39.11 35.69 -12.37
C VAL A 464 40.26 36.07 -13.29
N ASP A 465 41.34 36.54 -12.69
CA ASP A 465 42.57 36.83 -13.46
C ASP A 465 43.41 35.56 -13.55
N THR A 466 43.36 34.91 -14.70
CA THR A 466 44.14 33.69 -14.98
C THR A 466 45.60 33.95 -15.39
N SER A 467 46.03 35.22 -15.37
CA SER A 467 47.43 35.59 -15.74
C SER A 467 48.44 35.40 -14.61
N ALA A 468 47.99 34.93 -13.41
CA ALA A 468 48.84 34.81 -12.24
C ALA A 468 49.17 33.34 -11.82
N THR A 469 48.97 32.34 -12.71
CA THR A 469 49.42 30.94 -12.47
C THR A 469 50.56 30.55 -13.43
#